data_3b9cb60fb93818749095e05888d036d8
#
_entry.id   3b9cb60fb93818749095e05888d036d8
#
_cell.length_a   1.000
_cell.length_b   1.000
_cell.length_c   1.000
_cell.angle_alpha   90.00
_cell.angle_beta   90.00
_cell.angle_gamma   90.00
#
_symmetry.space_group_name_H-M   'P 1'
#
loop_
_entity.id
_entity.type
_entity.pdbx_description
1 polymer ?
#
loop_
_entity_poly.entity_id
_entity_poly.type
_entity_poly.pdbx_seq_one_letter_code
_entity_poly.pdbx_strand_id
1 'polypeptide(L)'
;KRVILYGEIRHGFYGLEMVHPRVRSVAEERTLAETLSPIYPTTAGLPQLSLRKWIEEALQKLPLQDTLPVPLLARLNLPDFASTLQYLHHPPAEANLFDLQERTPPAWQRIKFDELLAQQLSMRKAHQTRALLRAPPLADKGKLKRKLYAALPFKLTAAQQRVMGEISQDMTKSHP
;
A
#
# COMPACT_ATOMS: atom_id res chain seq x y z
N LYS A 1 7.90 -14.57 -42.07
CA LYS A 1 8.06 -14.57 -40.58
C LYS A 1 6.74 -15.03 -39.98
N ARG A 2 6.80 -15.95 -39.02
CA ARG A 2 5.61 -16.33 -38.24
C ARG A 2 5.39 -15.30 -37.15
N VAL A 3 4.15 -14.82 -37.03
CA VAL A 3 3.75 -13.85 -36.02
C VAL A 3 2.52 -14.37 -35.28
N ILE A 4 2.40 -14.00 -34.02
CA ILE A 4 1.22 -14.25 -33.21
C ILE A 4 0.49 -12.93 -33.07
N LEU A 5 -0.81 -12.97 -33.38
CA LEU A 5 -1.70 -11.85 -33.24
C LEU A 5 -2.56 -12.04 -31.97
N TYR A 6 -2.63 -11.02 -31.16
CA TYR A 6 -3.45 -11.01 -29.96
C TYR A 6 -4.42 -9.83 -30.00
N GLY A 7 -5.70 -10.11 -29.97
CA GLY A 7 -6.73 -9.07 -30.08
C GLY A 7 -8.14 -9.65 -30.10
N GLU A 8 -9.12 -8.77 -30.07
CA GLU A 8 -10.52 -9.12 -30.21
C GLU A 8 -10.86 -9.43 -31.65
N ILE A 9 -11.42 -10.62 -31.90
CA ILE A 9 -11.90 -11.04 -33.22
C ILE A 9 -13.30 -10.48 -33.41
N ARG A 10 -13.50 -9.77 -34.52
CA ARG A 10 -14.80 -9.20 -34.94
C ARG A 10 -15.15 -9.65 -36.33
N HIS A 11 -16.44 -9.67 -36.64
CA HIS A 11 -16.90 -9.82 -38.00
C HIS A 11 -16.82 -8.47 -38.74
N GLY A 12 -15.90 -8.37 -39.69
CA GLY A 12 -15.78 -7.22 -40.57
C GLY A 12 -16.43 -7.49 -41.95
N PHE A 13 -16.30 -6.52 -42.85
CA PHE A 13 -16.92 -6.59 -44.17
C PHE A 13 -16.38 -7.73 -45.04
N TYR A 14 -15.11 -8.10 -44.87
CA TYR A 14 -14.42 -9.15 -45.64
C TYR A 14 -14.22 -10.46 -44.87
N GLY A 15 -14.87 -10.62 -43.71
CA GLY A 15 -14.73 -11.80 -42.87
C GLY A 15 -14.25 -11.46 -41.45
N LEU A 16 -13.54 -12.40 -40.81
CA LEU A 16 -12.98 -12.19 -39.48
C LEU A 16 -11.80 -11.21 -39.54
N GLU A 17 -11.86 -10.17 -38.69
CA GLU A 17 -10.81 -9.17 -38.59
C GLU A 17 -10.43 -8.90 -37.13
N MET A 18 -9.22 -8.45 -36.89
CA MET A 18 -8.75 -7.91 -35.62
C MET A 18 -8.40 -6.43 -35.79
N VAL A 19 -9.01 -5.58 -35.00
CA VAL A 19 -8.72 -4.14 -34.98
C VAL A 19 -7.60 -3.87 -33.99
N HIS A 20 -6.47 -3.31 -34.46
CA HIS A 20 -5.27 -3.03 -33.70
C HIS A 20 -4.71 -4.23 -32.90
N PRO A 21 -4.46 -5.39 -33.55
CA PRO A 21 -3.91 -6.55 -32.88
C PRO A 21 -2.52 -6.24 -32.31
N ARG A 22 -2.21 -6.80 -31.15
CA ARG A 22 -0.83 -6.87 -30.71
C ARG A 22 -0.11 -7.93 -31.53
N VAL A 23 0.95 -7.52 -32.19
CA VAL A 23 1.76 -8.40 -33.04
C VAL A 23 3.03 -8.78 -32.29
N ARG A 24 3.34 -10.08 -32.22
CA ARG A 24 4.59 -10.58 -31.64
C ARG A 24 5.25 -11.56 -32.58
N SER A 25 6.56 -11.63 -32.57
CA SER A 25 7.32 -12.67 -33.28
C SER A 25 7.23 -13.99 -32.49
N VAL A 26 7.08 -15.10 -33.20
CA VAL A 26 7.09 -16.45 -32.59
C VAL A 26 8.39 -16.74 -31.81
N ALA A 27 9.49 -16.06 -32.18
CA ALA A 27 10.77 -16.20 -31.48
C ALA A 27 10.77 -15.56 -30.07
N GLU A 28 9.87 -14.60 -29.82
CA GLU A 28 9.72 -13.91 -28.52
C GLU A 28 8.76 -14.64 -27.57
N GLU A 29 8.05 -15.65 -28.05
CA GLU A 29 7.02 -16.36 -27.28
C GLU A 29 7.61 -17.29 -26.20
N ARG A 30 8.84 -17.78 -26.39
CA ARG A 30 9.46 -18.71 -25.43
C ARG A 30 9.72 -18.10 -24.03
N THR A 31 9.74 -16.79 -23.93
CA THR A 31 9.99 -16.08 -22.67
C THR A 31 8.72 -15.57 -21.98
N LEU A 32 7.55 -15.64 -22.62
CA LEU A 32 6.33 -14.94 -22.16
C LEU A 32 5.19 -15.86 -21.70
N ALA A 33 5.35 -17.19 -21.86
CA ALA A 33 4.33 -18.17 -21.46
C ALA A 33 4.36 -18.52 -19.98
N GLU A 34 5.42 -18.14 -19.26
CA GLU A 34 5.67 -18.59 -17.88
C GLU A 34 5.11 -17.64 -16.81
N THR A 35 4.77 -16.40 -17.17
CA THR A 35 4.26 -15.41 -16.21
C THR A 35 3.15 -14.55 -16.76
N LEU A 36 2.28 -14.05 -15.89
CA LEU A 36 1.28 -13.04 -16.24
C LEU A 36 1.95 -11.70 -16.50
N SER A 37 1.47 -10.98 -17.54
CA SER A 37 2.02 -9.66 -17.89
C SER A 37 1.42 -8.57 -17.00
N PRO A 38 2.21 -7.85 -16.20
CA PRO A 38 1.71 -6.79 -15.35
C PRO A 38 1.22 -5.59 -16.18
N ILE A 39 0.18 -4.92 -15.66
CA ILE A 39 -0.34 -3.66 -16.20
C ILE A 39 -0.18 -2.60 -15.12
N TYR A 40 0.63 -1.57 -15.40
CA TYR A 40 0.90 -0.49 -14.47
C TYR A 40 0.00 0.72 -14.76
N PRO A 41 -0.43 1.47 -13.73
CA PRO A 41 -1.06 2.76 -13.94
C PRO A 41 -0.12 3.70 -14.70
N THR A 42 -0.62 4.35 -15.74
CA THR A 42 0.15 5.26 -16.58
C THR A 42 -0.49 6.64 -16.64
N THR A 43 0.34 7.64 -16.90
CA THR A 43 -0.08 8.99 -17.26
C THR A 43 0.17 9.24 -18.75
N ALA A 44 -0.38 10.31 -19.30
CA ALA A 44 -0.17 10.70 -20.69
C ALA A 44 1.34 10.80 -21.01
N GLY A 45 1.77 10.20 -22.10
CA GLY A 45 3.17 10.21 -22.54
C GLY A 45 4.05 9.09 -21.96
N LEU A 46 3.54 8.25 -21.07
CA LEU A 46 4.31 7.15 -20.48
C LEU A 46 3.80 5.77 -20.97
N PRO A 47 4.46 5.14 -21.96
CA PRO A 47 4.03 3.85 -22.50
C PRO A 47 4.24 2.69 -21.51
N GLN A 48 3.32 1.72 -21.51
CA GLN A 48 3.43 0.48 -20.70
C GLN A 48 4.75 -0.27 -20.92
N LEU A 49 5.22 -0.33 -22.17
CA LEU A 49 6.47 -1.02 -22.49
C LEU A 49 7.69 -0.39 -21.80
N SER A 50 7.73 0.94 -21.71
CA SER A 50 8.82 1.64 -21.03
C SER A 50 8.79 1.37 -19.53
N LEU A 51 7.61 1.42 -18.89
CA LEU A 51 7.45 1.09 -17.48
C LEU A 51 7.88 -0.34 -17.17
N ARG A 52 7.42 -1.31 -17.96
CA ARG A 52 7.81 -2.71 -17.78
C ARG A 52 9.33 -2.89 -17.89
N LYS A 53 9.96 -2.28 -18.89
CA LYS A 53 11.40 -2.35 -19.07
C LYS A 53 12.15 -1.76 -17.86
N TRP A 54 11.75 -0.58 -17.39
CA TRP A 54 12.40 0.06 -16.25
C TRP A 54 12.20 -0.70 -14.95
N ILE A 55 11.02 -1.25 -14.71
CA ILE A 55 10.75 -2.07 -13.53
C ILE A 55 11.56 -3.35 -13.58
N GLU A 56 11.62 -4.02 -14.73
CA GLU A 56 12.45 -5.21 -14.93
C GLU A 56 13.93 -4.92 -14.65
N GLU A 57 14.46 -3.84 -15.22
CA GLU A 57 15.85 -3.41 -14.95
C GLU A 57 16.08 -3.08 -13.48
N ALA A 58 15.09 -2.47 -12.81
CA ALA A 58 15.18 -2.16 -11.38
C ALA A 58 15.22 -3.44 -10.53
N LEU A 59 14.32 -4.40 -10.80
CA LEU A 59 14.28 -5.68 -10.08
C LEU A 59 15.58 -6.48 -10.22
N GLN A 60 16.24 -6.40 -11.38
CA GLN A 60 17.51 -7.09 -11.64
C GLN A 60 18.73 -6.40 -11.02
N LYS A 61 18.72 -5.07 -10.94
CA LYS A 61 19.91 -4.28 -10.55
C LYS A 61 19.91 -3.84 -9.10
N LEU A 62 18.74 -3.72 -8.47
CA LEU A 62 18.64 -3.23 -7.10
C LEU A 62 18.94 -4.37 -6.10
N PRO A 63 19.76 -4.10 -5.07
CA PRO A 63 19.91 -5.03 -3.97
C PRO A 63 18.63 -5.04 -3.14
N LEU A 64 17.75 -5.99 -3.40
CA LEU A 64 16.46 -6.16 -2.71
C LEU A 64 16.68 -6.84 -1.35
N GLN A 65 17.45 -6.20 -0.48
CA GLN A 65 17.70 -6.71 0.88
C GLN A 65 16.43 -6.55 1.73
N ASP A 66 16.16 -7.58 2.53
CA ASP A 66 15.07 -7.51 3.47
C ASP A 66 15.41 -6.60 4.66
N THR A 67 14.49 -5.72 5.03
CA THR A 67 14.62 -4.84 6.19
C THR A 67 14.13 -5.50 7.48
N LEU A 68 13.40 -6.61 7.37
CA LEU A 68 12.86 -7.36 8.51
C LEU A 68 13.79 -8.52 8.89
N PRO A 69 13.98 -8.75 10.19
CA PRO A 69 14.76 -9.90 10.66
C PRO A 69 14.15 -11.23 10.23
N VAL A 70 14.97 -12.17 9.77
CA VAL A 70 14.53 -13.52 9.35
C VAL A 70 13.67 -14.23 10.40
N PRO A 71 13.97 -14.20 11.71
CA PRO A 71 13.11 -14.84 12.71
C PRO A 71 11.71 -14.23 12.79
N LEU A 72 11.57 -12.94 12.48
CA LEU A 72 10.27 -12.26 12.44
C LEU A 72 9.45 -12.72 11.25
N LEU A 73 10.07 -12.80 10.08
CA LEU A 73 9.43 -13.33 8.86
C LEU A 73 8.91 -14.74 9.07
N ALA A 74 9.74 -15.61 9.62
CA ALA A 74 9.37 -17.00 9.94
C ALA A 74 8.18 -17.06 10.93
N ARG A 75 8.22 -16.27 12.00
CA ARG A 75 7.15 -16.23 13.01
C ARG A 75 5.81 -15.77 12.45
N LEU A 76 5.85 -14.83 11.49
CA LEU A 76 4.65 -14.26 10.87
C LEU A 76 4.25 -14.99 9.59
N ASN A 77 5.01 -15.99 9.17
CA ASN A 77 4.82 -16.71 7.90
C ASN A 77 4.76 -15.76 6.70
N LEU A 78 5.65 -14.77 6.68
CA LEU A 78 5.77 -13.81 5.59
C LEU A 78 6.94 -14.17 4.67
N PRO A 79 6.78 -14.04 3.34
CA PRO A 79 7.87 -14.21 2.40
C PRO A 79 8.92 -13.08 2.56
N ASP A 80 10.13 -13.31 2.07
CA ASP A 80 11.13 -12.26 1.98
C ASP A 80 10.76 -11.19 0.95
N PHE A 81 11.41 -10.03 1.05
CA PHE A 81 11.06 -8.87 0.22
C PHE A 81 11.34 -9.09 -1.27
N ALA A 82 12.46 -9.73 -1.61
CA ALA A 82 12.84 -9.97 -3.00
C ALA A 82 11.87 -10.90 -3.70
N SER A 83 11.56 -12.06 -3.09
CA SER A 83 10.57 -13.00 -3.64
C SER A 83 9.17 -12.41 -3.70
N THR A 84 8.81 -11.56 -2.74
CA THR A 84 7.55 -10.80 -2.74
C THR A 84 7.43 -9.91 -3.96
N LEU A 85 8.44 -9.09 -4.24
CA LEU A 85 8.43 -8.21 -5.40
C LEU A 85 8.44 -9.01 -6.70
N GLN A 86 9.26 -10.06 -6.78
CA GLN A 86 9.30 -10.92 -7.95
C GLN A 86 7.92 -11.52 -8.25
N TYR A 87 7.24 -12.08 -7.24
CA TYR A 87 5.91 -12.63 -7.42
C TYR A 87 4.89 -11.59 -7.86
N LEU A 88 4.90 -10.38 -7.29
CA LEU A 88 3.92 -9.34 -7.61
C LEU A 88 4.11 -8.74 -9.00
N HIS A 89 5.35 -8.68 -9.48
CA HIS A 89 5.66 -8.17 -10.82
C HIS A 89 5.65 -9.24 -11.91
N HIS A 90 5.90 -10.50 -11.55
CA HIS A 90 5.92 -11.64 -12.43
C HIS A 90 5.12 -12.82 -11.84
N PRO A 91 3.80 -12.66 -11.66
CA PRO A 91 3.00 -13.77 -11.15
C PRO A 91 3.09 -14.95 -12.13
N PRO A 92 3.21 -16.19 -11.64
CA PRO A 92 3.22 -17.37 -12.51
C PRO A 92 1.92 -17.47 -13.33
N ALA A 93 1.97 -18.12 -14.48
CA ALA A 93 0.81 -18.22 -15.37
C ALA A 93 -0.39 -18.90 -14.71
N GLU A 94 -0.14 -19.81 -13.78
CA GLU A 94 -1.13 -20.55 -13.02
C GLU A 94 -1.70 -19.77 -11.82
N ALA A 95 -1.17 -18.56 -11.55
CA ALA A 95 -1.65 -17.76 -10.41
C ALA A 95 -3.14 -17.47 -10.54
N ASN A 96 -3.86 -17.65 -9.46
CA ASN A 96 -5.29 -17.35 -9.43
C ASN A 96 -5.52 -15.85 -9.56
N LEU A 97 -6.16 -15.44 -10.65
CA LEU A 97 -6.45 -14.03 -10.93
C LEU A 97 -7.38 -13.40 -9.89
N PHE A 98 -8.34 -14.17 -9.37
CA PHE A 98 -9.23 -13.69 -8.32
C PHE A 98 -8.45 -13.36 -7.04
N ASP A 99 -7.55 -14.25 -6.60
CA ASP A 99 -6.72 -14.02 -5.43
C ASP A 99 -5.80 -12.82 -5.61
N LEU A 100 -5.23 -12.64 -6.82
CA LEU A 100 -4.42 -11.47 -7.14
C LEU A 100 -5.24 -10.16 -7.06
N GLN A 101 -6.49 -10.16 -7.56
CA GLN A 101 -7.39 -9.01 -7.48
C GLN A 101 -7.81 -8.70 -6.05
N GLU A 102 -8.14 -9.73 -5.27
CA GLU A 102 -8.50 -9.60 -3.84
C GLU A 102 -7.28 -9.33 -2.94
N ARG A 103 -6.07 -9.39 -3.51
CA ARG A 103 -4.81 -9.17 -2.78
C ARG A 103 -4.64 -10.11 -1.58
N THR A 104 -4.98 -11.39 -1.76
CA THR A 104 -4.91 -12.43 -0.73
C THR A 104 -3.58 -13.20 -0.71
N PRO A 105 -2.79 -13.33 -1.79
CA PRO A 105 -1.52 -14.06 -1.76
C PRO A 105 -0.56 -13.56 -0.67
N PRO A 106 0.32 -14.42 -0.15
CA PRO A 106 1.30 -14.06 0.88
C PRO A 106 2.17 -12.85 0.53
N ALA A 107 2.50 -12.67 -0.76
CA ALA A 107 3.22 -11.50 -1.24
C ALA A 107 2.46 -10.18 -0.98
N TRP A 108 1.13 -10.17 -1.19
CA TRP A 108 0.31 -9.01 -0.83
C TRP A 108 0.21 -8.80 0.68
N GLN A 109 0.16 -9.90 1.46
CA GLN A 109 0.16 -9.80 2.92
C GLN A 109 1.47 -9.17 3.42
N ARG A 110 2.60 -9.53 2.79
CA ARG A 110 3.89 -8.93 3.11
C ARG A 110 3.89 -7.42 2.86
N ILE A 111 3.45 -6.94 1.71
CA ILE A 111 3.41 -5.50 1.40
C ILE A 111 2.46 -4.75 2.35
N LYS A 112 1.27 -5.32 2.62
CA LYS A 112 0.35 -4.74 3.61
C LYS A 112 0.99 -4.64 4.99
N PHE A 113 1.73 -5.66 5.41
CA PHE A 113 2.43 -5.66 6.69
C PHE A 113 3.50 -4.57 6.73
N ASP A 114 4.34 -4.47 5.69
CA ASP A 114 5.40 -3.46 5.62
C ASP A 114 4.83 -2.03 5.68
N GLU A 115 3.77 -1.74 4.94
CA GLU A 115 3.09 -0.45 4.95
C GLU A 115 2.52 -0.10 6.33
N LEU A 116 1.81 -1.05 6.96
CA LEU A 116 1.25 -0.85 8.30
C LEU A 116 2.34 -0.69 9.36
N LEU A 117 3.41 -1.46 9.26
CA LEU A 117 4.55 -1.36 10.17
C LEU A 117 5.24 0.01 10.03
N ALA A 118 5.49 0.45 8.79
CA ALA A 118 6.10 1.75 8.52
C ALA A 118 5.24 2.89 9.07
N GLN A 119 3.92 2.82 8.90
CA GLN A 119 2.98 3.78 9.47
C GLN A 119 3.03 3.77 11.00
N GLN A 120 3.00 2.60 11.65
CA GLN A 120 3.05 2.49 13.10
C GLN A 120 4.38 3.00 13.67
N LEU A 121 5.49 2.67 13.04
CA LEU A 121 6.81 3.17 13.45
C LEU A 121 6.92 4.68 13.30
N SER A 122 6.39 5.24 12.23
CA SER A 122 6.34 6.69 12.00
C SER A 122 5.50 7.41 13.06
N MET A 123 4.34 6.85 13.40
CA MET A 123 3.49 7.39 14.47
C MET A 123 4.19 7.32 15.83
N ARG A 124 4.82 6.19 16.16
CA ARG A 124 5.57 6.03 17.43
C ARG A 124 6.74 7.00 17.50
N LYS A 125 7.49 7.17 16.42
CA LYS A 125 8.58 8.15 16.35
C LYS A 125 8.07 9.57 16.55
N ALA A 126 6.98 9.96 15.88
CA ALA A 126 6.36 11.27 16.07
C ALA A 126 5.87 11.49 17.51
N HIS A 127 5.30 10.46 18.13
CA HIS A 127 4.88 10.51 19.53
C HIS A 127 6.08 10.67 20.46
N GLN A 128 7.15 9.89 20.27
CA GLN A 128 8.39 10.01 21.06
C GLN A 128 9.00 11.41 20.93
N THR A 129 9.05 11.96 19.71
CA THR A 129 9.56 13.32 19.47
C THR A 129 8.73 14.36 20.19
N ARG A 130 7.39 14.23 20.16
CA ARG A 130 6.50 15.13 20.91
C ARG A 130 6.67 15.02 22.42
N ALA A 131 6.87 13.82 22.94
CA ALA A 131 7.08 13.60 24.38
C ALA A 131 8.36 14.28 24.91
N LEU A 132 9.31 14.63 24.03
CA LEU A 132 10.50 15.41 24.40
C LEU A 132 10.22 16.92 24.48
N LEU A 133 9.12 17.38 23.89
CA LEU A 133 8.72 18.79 23.98
C LEU A 133 8.19 19.09 25.38
N ARG A 134 8.54 20.26 25.90
CA ARG A 134 7.99 20.74 27.18
C ARG A 134 6.82 21.68 26.90
N ALA A 135 5.74 21.47 27.62
CA ALA A 135 4.57 22.36 27.61
C ALA A 135 4.39 22.99 28.99
N PRO A 136 4.01 24.27 29.08
CA PRO A 136 3.68 24.86 30.35
C PRO A 136 2.42 24.18 30.94
N PRO A 137 2.45 23.68 32.18
CA PRO A 137 1.25 23.09 32.78
C PRO A 137 0.14 24.14 32.90
N LEU A 138 -1.04 23.82 32.41
CA LEU A 138 -2.21 24.69 32.50
C LEU A 138 -3.12 24.21 33.64
N ALA A 139 -3.05 24.87 34.77
CA ALA A 139 -3.93 24.55 35.90
C ALA A 139 -5.32 25.15 35.66
N ASP A 140 -6.32 24.28 35.56
CA ASP A 140 -7.72 24.69 35.43
C ASP A 140 -8.25 25.21 36.80
N LYS A 141 -8.44 26.53 36.93
CA LYS A 141 -9.10 27.14 38.07
C LYS A 141 -10.62 26.94 38.08
N GLY A 142 -11.19 26.28 37.12
CA GLY A 142 -12.57 25.84 37.04
C GLY A 142 -13.64 26.94 36.82
N LYS A 143 -13.30 28.21 36.89
CA LYS A 143 -14.29 29.31 36.81
C LYS A 143 -14.89 29.45 35.40
N LEU A 144 -14.04 29.47 34.37
CA LEU A 144 -14.48 29.62 32.97
C LEU A 144 -15.18 28.37 32.46
N LYS A 145 -14.67 27.22 32.79
CA LYS A 145 -15.24 25.92 32.43
C LYS A 145 -16.66 25.76 33.02
N ARG A 146 -16.85 26.10 34.28
CA ARG A 146 -18.19 26.08 34.90
C ARG A 146 -19.15 27.05 34.24
N LYS A 147 -18.72 28.28 33.93
CA LYS A 147 -19.55 29.25 33.18
C LYS A 147 -19.93 28.74 31.80
N LEU A 148 -18.96 28.15 31.09
CA LEU A 148 -19.22 27.56 29.77
C LEU A 148 -20.27 26.45 29.86
N TYR A 149 -20.10 25.51 30.79
CA TYR A 149 -21.04 24.40 30.95
C TYR A 149 -22.45 24.87 31.35
N ALA A 150 -22.54 25.90 32.13
CA ALA A 150 -23.83 26.51 32.52
C ALA A 150 -24.51 27.25 31.34
N ALA A 151 -23.75 27.73 30.39
CA ALA A 151 -24.27 28.44 29.21
C ALA A 151 -24.63 27.51 28.02
N LEU A 152 -24.27 26.23 28.09
CA LEU A 152 -24.62 25.30 27.04
C LEU A 152 -26.13 25.02 27.01
N PRO A 153 -26.79 25.02 25.86
CA PRO A 153 -28.23 24.71 25.70
C PRO A 153 -28.55 23.23 25.89
N PHE A 154 -27.56 22.39 26.19
CA PHE A 154 -27.69 20.95 26.40
C PHE A 154 -26.78 20.46 27.52
N LYS A 155 -27.08 19.27 28.05
CA LYS A 155 -26.21 18.58 29.02
C LYS A 155 -25.20 17.71 28.28
N LEU A 156 -23.94 17.74 28.75
CA LEU A 156 -22.90 16.86 28.23
C LEU A 156 -23.23 15.40 28.54
N THR A 157 -23.00 14.51 27.56
CA THR A 157 -23.10 13.08 27.78
C THR A 157 -21.99 12.57 28.72
N ALA A 158 -22.16 11.38 29.31
CA ALA A 158 -21.18 10.79 30.21
C ALA A 158 -19.81 10.61 29.47
N ALA A 159 -19.80 10.25 28.21
CA ALA A 159 -18.59 10.11 27.41
C ALA A 159 -17.87 11.47 27.23
N GLN A 160 -18.63 12.53 26.92
CA GLN A 160 -18.06 13.88 26.79
C GLN A 160 -17.49 14.38 28.13
N GLN A 161 -18.18 14.14 29.25
CA GLN A 161 -17.70 14.52 30.57
C GLN A 161 -16.38 13.79 30.92
N ARG A 162 -16.28 12.49 30.60
CA ARG A 162 -15.07 11.70 30.81
C ARG A 162 -13.90 12.27 29.99
N VAL A 163 -14.10 12.46 28.68
CA VAL A 163 -13.06 13.00 27.79
C VAL A 163 -12.61 14.40 28.22
N MET A 164 -13.54 15.25 28.61
CA MET A 164 -13.20 16.59 29.18
C MET A 164 -12.40 16.52 30.48
N GLY A 165 -12.62 15.49 31.27
CA GLY A 165 -11.82 15.20 32.47
C GLY A 165 -10.40 14.77 32.09
N GLU A 166 -10.26 13.83 31.16
CA GLU A 166 -8.99 13.33 30.63
C GLU A 166 -8.16 14.48 30.04
N ILE A 167 -8.77 15.33 29.20
CA ILE A 167 -8.11 16.51 28.62
C ILE A 167 -7.65 17.47 29.71
N SER A 168 -8.50 17.76 30.69
CA SER A 168 -8.14 18.66 31.78
C SER A 168 -6.96 18.13 32.60
N GLN A 169 -6.91 16.84 32.84
CA GLN A 169 -5.79 16.19 33.53
C GLN A 169 -4.51 16.20 32.65
N ASP A 170 -4.65 15.99 31.38
CA ASP A 170 -3.52 15.99 30.43
C ASP A 170 -2.87 17.38 30.32
N MET A 171 -3.69 18.44 30.32
CA MET A 171 -3.22 19.83 30.30
C MET A 171 -2.40 20.22 31.56
N THR A 172 -2.49 19.48 32.67
CA THR A 172 -1.68 19.75 33.87
C THR A 172 -0.28 19.15 33.79
N LYS A 173 -0.01 18.31 32.77
CA LYS A 173 1.32 17.70 32.59
C LYS A 173 2.29 18.70 31.98
N SER A 174 3.59 18.50 32.24
CA SER A 174 4.68 19.32 31.71
C SER A 174 5.15 18.86 30.30
N HIS A 175 4.52 17.85 29.74
CA HIS A 175 4.81 17.29 28.40
C HIS A 175 3.48 16.97 27.71
N PRO A 176 3.38 17.15 26.38
CA PRO A 176 2.19 16.80 25.63
C PRO A 176 2.00 15.29 25.53
#